data_d97f4117efbd487f0244e1574b4f3308
#
_entry.id   d97f4117efbd487f0244e1574b4f3308
#
_cell.length_a   1.000
_cell.length_b   1.000
_cell.length_c   1.000
_cell.angle_alpha   90.00
_cell.angle_beta   90.00
_cell.angle_gamma   90.00
#
_symmetry.space_group_name_H-M   'P 1'
#
loop_
_entity.id
_entity.type
_entity.pdbx_description
1 polymer ?
#
loop_
_entity_poly.entity_id
_entity_poly.type
_entity_poly.pdbx_seq_one_letter_code
_entity_poly.pdbx_strand_id
1 'polypeptide(L)'
;RGMVIPSNVGLTDRGLVEQINLYNKMLLERNRLMQTTSEHNPVVVQLTSQINGLYDNVLTLVDNVESGLKISQADLKQQLDKYRGKIYKNFFILDS
;
A
#
# COMPACT_ATOMS: atom_id res chain seq x y z
N ARG A 1 -6.27 -14.44 -0.13
CA ARG A 1 -5.56 -14.41 1.17
C ARG A 1 -4.42 -15.42 1.29
N GLY A 2 -4.26 -16.35 0.38
CA GLY A 2 -3.18 -17.32 0.38
C GLY A 2 -2.00 -16.97 -0.51
N MET A 3 -2.04 -15.82 -1.17
CA MET A 3 -1.02 -15.40 -2.12
C MET A 3 -0.03 -14.43 -1.48
N VAL A 4 1.25 -14.63 -1.76
CA VAL A 4 2.30 -13.72 -1.34
C VAL A 4 2.12 -12.37 -2.05
N ILE A 5 2.24 -11.28 -1.30
CA ILE A 5 2.10 -9.92 -1.81
C ILE A 5 3.49 -9.42 -2.24
N PRO A 6 3.65 -8.94 -3.50
CA PRO A 6 4.92 -8.35 -3.90
C PRO A 6 5.21 -7.10 -3.06
N SER A 7 6.39 -7.04 -2.45
CA SER A 7 6.77 -5.93 -1.57
C SER A 7 7.51 -4.81 -2.29
N ASN A 8 7.76 -4.95 -3.59
CA ASN A 8 8.60 -4.04 -4.37
C ASN A 8 7.86 -3.35 -5.52
N VAL A 9 6.56 -3.14 -5.40
CA VAL A 9 5.73 -2.53 -6.46
C VAL A 9 5.80 -0.99 -6.47
N GLY A 10 6.97 -0.41 -6.22
CA GLY A 10 7.16 1.03 -6.23
C GLY A 10 6.61 1.74 -5.00
N LEU A 11 6.36 1.01 -3.93
CA LEU A 11 5.88 1.56 -2.68
C LEU A 11 7.06 2.15 -1.89
N THR A 12 6.95 3.42 -1.51
CA THR A 12 7.95 4.13 -0.72
C THR A 12 7.62 4.17 0.77
N ASP A 13 6.42 3.75 1.15
CA ASP A 13 6.02 3.71 2.54
C ASP A 13 6.67 2.52 3.24
N ARG A 14 7.61 2.83 4.14
CA ARG A 14 8.38 1.82 4.86
C ARG A 14 7.49 0.97 5.77
N GLY A 15 6.52 1.59 6.44
CA GLY A 15 5.61 0.87 7.32
C GLY A 15 4.78 -0.16 6.56
N LEU A 16 4.28 0.21 5.39
CA LEU A 16 3.53 -0.71 4.53
C LEU A 16 4.42 -1.86 4.05
N VAL A 17 5.65 -1.58 3.61
CA VAL A 17 6.58 -2.61 3.16
C VAL A 17 6.90 -3.59 4.29
N GLU A 18 7.14 -3.09 5.50
CA GLU A 18 7.40 -3.94 6.67
C GLU A 18 6.22 -4.85 6.99
N GLN A 19 4.99 -4.34 6.93
CA GLN A 19 3.78 -5.13 7.19
C GLN A 19 3.57 -6.19 6.11
N ILE A 20 3.82 -5.87 4.85
CA ILE A 20 3.75 -6.85 3.75
C ILE A 20 4.78 -7.95 3.96
N ASN A 21 6.01 -7.60 4.32
CA ASN A 21 7.07 -8.58 4.57
C ASN A 21 6.71 -9.50 5.72
N LEU A 22 6.16 -8.96 6.80
CA LEU A 22 5.71 -9.76 7.95
C LEU A 22 4.56 -10.70 7.55
N TYR A 23 3.59 -10.20 6.81
CA TYR A 23 2.48 -11.02 6.30
C TYR A 23 3.01 -12.19 5.47
N ASN A 24 3.90 -11.92 4.51
CA ASN A 24 4.46 -12.94 3.64
C ASN A 24 5.26 -13.98 4.43
N LYS A 25 6.04 -13.55 5.41
CA LYS A 25 6.82 -14.45 6.27
C LYS A 25 5.92 -15.39 7.04
N MET A 26 4.87 -14.87 7.65
CA MET A 26 3.94 -15.69 8.44
C MET A 26 3.14 -16.64 7.55
N LEU A 27 2.75 -16.20 6.36
CA LEU A 27 2.06 -17.04 5.39
C LEU A 27 2.94 -18.23 4.96
N LEU A 28 4.20 -17.98 4.64
CA LEU A 28 5.14 -19.03 4.26
C LEU A 28 5.38 -20.01 5.41
N GLU A 29 5.49 -19.53 6.63
CA GLU A 29 5.64 -20.38 7.81
C GLU A 29 4.41 -21.26 8.01
N ARG A 30 3.21 -20.70 7.91
CA ARG A 30 1.96 -21.48 7.97
C ARG A 30 1.92 -22.55 6.89
N ASN A 31 2.26 -22.19 5.66
CA ASN A 31 2.24 -23.13 4.54
C ASN A 31 3.24 -24.27 4.75
N ARG A 32 4.41 -23.95 5.33
CA ARG A 32 5.41 -24.97 5.68
C ARG A 32 4.87 -25.96 6.72
N LEU A 33 4.22 -25.45 7.76
CA LEU A 33 3.62 -26.28 8.81
C LEU A 33 2.49 -27.15 8.26
N MET A 34 1.72 -26.62 7.31
CA MET A 34 0.61 -27.37 6.72
C MET A 34 1.06 -28.58 5.88
N GLN A 35 2.34 -28.70 5.57
CA GLN A 35 2.89 -29.89 4.91
C GLN A 35 2.98 -31.09 5.84
N THR A 36 3.08 -30.85 7.16
CA THR A 36 3.28 -31.91 8.15
C THR A 36 2.17 -32.01 9.17
N THR A 37 1.22 -31.07 9.18
CA THR A 37 0.12 -31.06 10.13
C THR A 37 -1.15 -30.55 9.47
N SER A 38 -2.27 -30.61 10.18
CA SER A 38 -3.56 -30.18 9.66
C SER A 38 -3.86 -28.72 10.00
N GLU A 39 -4.85 -28.16 9.31
CA GLU A 39 -5.37 -26.83 9.60
C GLU A 39 -5.98 -26.70 11.00
N HIS A 40 -6.27 -27.82 11.66
CA HIS A 40 -6.84 -27.86 13.02
C HIS A 40 -5.78 -27.79 14.10
N ASN A 41 -4.49 -27.89 13.76
CA ASN A 41 -3.42 -27.76 14.73
C ASN A 41 -3.49 -26.38 15.37
N PRO A 42 -3.44 -26.27 16.74
CA PRO A 42 -3.56 -24.99 17.43
C PRO A 42 -2.56 -23.93 16.96
N VAL A 43 -1.33 -24.32 16.61
CA VAL A 43 -0.32 -23.41 16.09
C VAL A 43 -0.73 -22.86 14.74
N VAL A 44 -1.25 -23.70 13.86
CA VAL A 44 -1.76 -23.29 12.55
C VAL A 44 -2.96 -22.37 12.67
N VAL A 45 -3.88 -22.69 13.60
CA VAL A 45 -5.05 -21.84 13.87
C VAL A 45 -4.61 -20.44 14.35
N GLN A 46 -3.63 -20.37 15.25
CA GLN A 46 -3.11 -19.10 15.75
C GLN A 46 -2.42 -18.30 14.64
N LEU A 47 -1.58 -18.94 13.82
CA LEU A 47 -0.93 -18.29 12.68
C LEU A 47 -1.96 -17.78 11.68
N THR A 48 -2.99 -18.54 11.39
CA THR A 48 -4.07 -18.14 10.47
C THR A 48 -4.77 -16.89 10.99
N SER A 49 -5.06 -16.83 12.27
CA SER A 49 -5.66 -15.64 12.90
C SER A 49 -4.76 -14.42 12.78
N GLN A 50 -3.46 -14.57 13.06
CA GLN A 50 -2.49 -13.50 12.94
C GLN A 50 -2.32 -13.02 11.49
N ILE A 51 -2.29 -13.96 10.54
CA ILE A 51 -2.20 -13.65 9.10
C ILE A 51 -3.42 -12.83 8.66
N ASN A 52 -4.61 -13.22 9.09
CA ASN A 52 -5.83 -12.48 8.76
C ASN A 52 -5.82 -11.06 9.34
N GLY A 53 -5.34 -10.90 10.57
CA GLY A 53 -5.18 -9.58 11.18
C GLY A 53 -4.19 -8.71 10.43
N LEU A 54 -3.04 -9.27 10.02
CA LEU A 54 -2.05 -8.55 9.23
C LEU A 54 -2.59 -8.19 7.84
N TYR A 55 -3.35 -9.08 7.22
CA TYR A 55 -3.98 -8.80 5.94
C TYR A 55 -4.89 -7.56 6.03
N ASP A 56 -5.73 -7.50 7.05
CA ASP A 56 -6.63 -6.37 7.27
C ASP A 56 -5.85 -5.09 7.52
N ASN A 57 -4.75 -5.15 8.27
CA ASN A 57 -3.87 -4.00 8.51
C ASN A 57 -3.21 -3.52 7.22
N VAL A 58 -2.74 -4.43 6.37
CA VAL A 58 -2.15 -4.10 5.07
C VAL A 58 -3.18 -3.39 4.19
N LEU A 59 -4.41 -3.89 4.13
CA LEU A 59 -5.48 -3.23 3.37
C LEU A 59 -5.73 -1.80 3.85
N THR A 60 -5.78 -1.60 5.16
CA THR A 60 -5.96 -0.26 5.74
C THR A 60 -4.81 0.67 5.36
N LEU A 61 -3.56 0.18 5.44
CA LEU A 61 -2.39 0.96 5.06
C LEU A 61 -2.38 1.29 3.57
N VAL A 62 -2.77 0.35 2.72
CA VAL A 62 -2.89 0.57 1.27
C VAL A 62 -3.93 1.67 1.00
N ASP A 63 -5.09 1.61 1.66
CA ASP A 63 -6.12 2.62 1.51
C ASP A 63 -5.62 4.00 1.94
N ASN A 64 -4.85 4.08 3.03
CA ASN A 64 -4.27 5.32 3.51
C ASN A 64 -3.25 5.89 2.53
N VAL A 65 -2.40 5.05 1.96
CA VAL A 65 -1.42 5.46 0.93
C VAL A 65 -2.14 5.97 -0.31
N GLU A 66 -3.16 5.25 -0.77
CA GLU A 66 -3.96 5.65 -1.92
C GLU A 66 -4.63 7.00 -1.69
N SER A 67 -5.24 7.20 -0.52
CA SER A 67 -5.87 8.47 -0.16
C SER A 67 -4.85 9.62 -0.15
N GLY A 68 -3.67 9.39 0.43
CA GLY A 68 -2.58 10.37 0.44
C GLY A 68 -2.11 10.75 -0.96
N LEU A 69 -1.99 9.76 -1.85
CA LEU A 69 -1.61 9.99 -3.24
C LEU A 69 -2.66 10.80 -3.99
N LYS A 70 -3.94 10.51 -3.79
CA LYS A 70 -5.04 11.27 -4.40
C LYS A 70 -5.04 12.73 -3.95
N ILE A 71 -4.82 12.99 -2.66
CA ILE A 71 -4.73 14.34 -2.11
C ILE A 71 -3.54 15.08 -2.73
N SER A 72 -2.37 14.46 -2.78
CA SER A 72 -1.17 15.05 -3.39
C SER A 72 -1.36 15.34 -4.87
N GLN A 73 -2.03 14.44 -5.59
CA GLN A 73 -2.33 14.61 -7.00
C GLN A 73 -3.27 15.79 -7.25
N ALA A 74 -4.32 15.92 -6.43
CA ALA A 74 -5.25 17.04 -6.51
C ALA A 74 -4.55 18.38 -6.23
N ASP A 75 -3.68 18.41 -5.20
CA ASP A 75 -2.90 19.59 -4.84
C ASP A 75 -1.95 20.00 -5.97
N LEU A 76 -1.22 19.04 -6.54
CA LEU A 76 -0.34 19.28 -7.67
C LEU A 76 -1.10 19.83 -8.87
N LYS A 77 -2.28 19.29 -9.16
CA LYS A 77 -3.13 19.78 -10.24
C LYS A 77 -3.52 21.24 -10.02
N GLN A 78 -3.91 21.61 -8.81
CA GLN A 78 -4.22 23.01 -8.48
C GLN A 78 -3.02 23.93 -8.68
N GLN A 79 -1.83 23.49 -8.26
CA GLN A 79 -0.60 24.26 -8.44
C GLN A 79 -0.28 24.46 -9.92
N LEU A 80 -0.43 23.42 -10.72
CA LEU A 80 -0.20 23.47 -12.16
C LEU A 80 -1.20 24.42 -12.86
N ASP A 81 -2.47 24.35 -12.46
CA ASP A 81 -3.49 25.25 -13.03
C ASP A 81 -3.20 26.71 -12.70
N LYS A 82 -2.77 27.02 -11.47
CA LYS A 82 -2.35 28.37 -11.09
C LYS A 82 -1.14 28.83 -11.91
N TYR A 83 -0.17 27.95 -12.10
CA TYR A 83 1.04 28.26 -12.86
C TYR A 83 0.71 28.55 -14.32
N ARG A 84 -0.16 27.74 -14.92
CA ARG A 84 -0.65 27.97 -16.28
C ARG A 84 -1.35 29.32 -16.41
N GLY A 85 -2.19 29.66 -15.45
CA GLY A 85 -2.87 30.93 -15.44
C GLY A 85 -1.90 32.12 -15.43
N LYS A 86 -0.83 32.02 -14.63
CA LYS A 86 0.23 33.05 -14.61
C LYS A 86 0.97 33.16 -15.93
N ILE A 87 1.28 32.04 -16.56
CA ILE A 87 1.96 32.03 -17.85
C ILE A 87 1.10 32.69 -18.92
N TYR A 88 -0.16 32.34 -19.02
CA TYR A 88 -1.08 32.92 -19.99
C TYR A 88 -1.26 34.41 -19.75
N LYS A 89 -1.42 34.82 -18.51
CA LYS A 89 -1.54 36.23 -18.14
C LYS A 89 -0.32 37.05 -18.55
N ASN A 90 0.88 36.54 -18.27
CA ASN A 90 2.13 37.20 -18.65
C ASN A 90 2.31 37.24 -20.15
N PHE A 91 1.93 36.18 -20.84
CA PHE A 91 1.98 36.13 -22.29
C PHE A 91 1.10 37.22 -22.95
N PHE A 92 -0.13 37.35 -22.49
CA PHE A 92 -1.05 38.39 -22.97
C PHE A 92 -0.55 39.78 -22.66
N ILE A 93 0.05 40.02 -21.52
CA ILE A 93 0.62 41.31 -21.16
C ILE A 93 1.80 41.68 -22.10
N LEU A 94 2.65 40.70 -22.39
CA LEU A 94 3.81 40.90 -23.27
C LEU A 94 3.39 41.14 -24.73
N ASP A 95 2.28 40.54 -25.15
CA ASP A 95 1.77 40.64 -26.51
C ASP A 95 0.92 41.91 -26.76
N SER A 96 0.56 42.57 -25.69
CA SER A 96 -0.17 43.82 -25.76
C SER A 96 0.80 45.01 -25.72
#